data_2ff5ce0a2e7c9f5f141953180cfa2bbf
#
_entry.id   2ff5ce0a2e7c9f5f141953180cfa2bbf
#
_cell.length_a   1.000
_cell.length_b   1.000
_cell.length_c   1.000
_cell.angle_alpha   90.00
_cell.angle_beta   90.00
_cell.angle_gamma   90.00
#
_symmetry.space_group_name_H-M   'P 1'
#
loop_
_entity.id
_entity.type
_entity.pdbx_description
1 polymer ?
#
loop_
_entity_poly.entity_id
_entity_poly.type
_entity_poly.pdbx_seq_one_letter_code
_entity_poly.pdbx_strand_id
1 'polypeptide(L)'
;MKFIYTLAWIIFWLPIKLLWPTKVLGKHNRPKGRQIAISNHLSWKDIPVTGIGVRGFRRFFAKKEIGRNPIIRFVCALVGVIFVDRGKADLSAIRKSVGVLKKGGGLHVYPESHRNRMGNTELQEVKSGAAMIAIKGQAPLMPIIIFNKPRLFRRNYIYVGRPFELSEYYGRKLDTPTLDEAGGEVSRQMKLAQAVLRDMVANKRWKKKNRLSTDEMYDKFKIED
;
A
#
# COMPACT_ATOMS: atom_id res chain seq x y z
N MET A 1 -3.38 10.78 -17.69
CA MET A 1 -3.36 9.68 -16.69
C MET A 1 -4.47 9.77 -15.64
N LYS A 2 -4.61 10.88 -14.88
CA LYS A 2 -5.70 10.98 -13.87
C LYS A 2 -7.10 10.80 -14.46
N PHE A 3 -7.36 11.38 -15.64
CA PHE A 3 -8.65 11.23 -16.35
C PHE A 3 -8.93 9.77 -16.70
N ILE A 4 -7.97 9.09 -17.33
CA ILE A 4 -8.10 7.67 -17.73
C ILE A 4 -8.31 6.78 -16.49
N TYR A 5 -7.58 7.05 -15.40
CA TYR A 5 -7.79 6.36 -14.13
C TYR A 5 -9.21 6.58 -13.57
N THR A 6 -9.71 7.83 -13.63
CA THR A 6 -11.06 8.14 -13.15
C THR A 6 -12.12 7.44 -14.00
N LEU A 7 -11.96 7.41 -15.32
CA LEU A 7 -12.85 6.69 -16.22
C LEU A 7 -12.82 5.18 -15.94
N ALA A 8 -11.63 4.59 -15.84
CA ALA A 8 -11.46 3.19 -15.46
C ALA A 8 -12.07 2.91 -14.09
N TRP A 9 -11.89 3.82 -13.11
CA TRP A 9 -12.49 3.68 -11.79
C TRP A 9 -14.02 3.67 -11.85
N ILE A 10 -14.63 4.55 -12.64
CA ILE A 10 -16.10 4.60 -12.83
C ILE A 10 -16.61 3.30 -13.46
N ILE A 11 -15.95 2.83 -14.52
CA ILE A 11 -16.36 1.63 -15.27
C ILE A 11 -16.18 0.35 -14.40
N PHE A 12 -15.05 0.21 -13.74
CA PHE A 12 -14.70 -1.02 -13.02
C PHE A 12 -15.11 -1.03 -11.55
N TRP A 13 -15.47 0.13 -10.95
CA TRP A 13 -15.82 0.20 -9.53
C TRP A 13 -17.02 -0.69 -9.19
N LEU A 14 -18.09 -0.64 -9.97
CA LEU A 14 -19.29 -1.43 -9.71
C LEU A 14 -19.03 -2.93 -9.89
N PRO A 15 -18.49 -3.42 -11.01
CA PRO A 15 -18.13 -4.83 -11.17
C PRO A 15 -17.19 -5.33 -10.08
N ILE A 16 -16.12 -4.60 -9.74
CA ILE A 16 -15.18 -5.01 -8.71
C ILE A 16 -15.84 -5.03 -7.34
N LYS A 17 -16.71 -4.07 -7.03
CA LYS A 17 -17.44 -4.04 -5.77
C LYS A 17 -18.46 -5.17 -5.66
N LEU A 18 -19.08 -5.58 -6.75
CA LEU A 18 -19.99 -6.74 -6.80
C LEU A 18 -19.24 -8.06 -6.66
N LEU A 19 -18.14 -8.22 -7.40
CA LEU A 19 -17.32 -9.43 -7.36
C LEU A 19 -16.56 -9.59 -6.03
N TRP A 20 -16.02 -8.50 -5.49
CA TRP A 20 -15.27 -8.46 -4.23
C TRP A 20 -15.84 -7.39 -3.29
N PRO A 21 -17.02 -7.63 -2.68
CA PRO A 21 -17.60 -6.68 -1.72
C PRO A 21 -16.57 -6.34 -0.64
N THR A 22 -16.08 -5.10 -0.64
CA THR A 22 -14.99 -4.68 0.23
C THR A 22 -15.44 -3.58 1.18
N LYS A 23 -15.27 -3.82 2.48
CA LYS A 23 -15.43 -2.82 3.51
C LYS A 23 -14.07 -2.18 3.81
N VAL A 24 -13.94 -0.91 3.50
CA VAL A 24 -12.75 -0.13 3.78
C VAL A 24 -12.94 0.60 5.11
N LEU A 25 -12.07 0.31 6.07
CA LEU A 25 -12.02 0.90 7.40
C LEU A 25 -10.91 1.97 7.43
N GLY A 26 -10.97 2.93 8.32
CA GLY A 26 -9.95 3.97 8.48
C GLY A 26 -9.82 4.95 7.29
N LYS A 27 -10.87 5.14 6.48
CA LYS A 27 -10.81 6.01 5.28
C LYS A 27 -10.37 7.44 5.57
N HIS A 28 -10.62 7.95 6.78
CA HIS A 28 -10.25 9.29 7.23
C HIS A 28 -8.74 9.47 7.38
N ASN A 29 -7.98 8.38 7.57
CA ASN A 29 -6.53 8.43 7.72
C ASN A 29 -5.80 8.76 6.40
N ARG A 30 -6.51 8.80 5.27
CA ARG A 30 -5.86 9.03 3.98
C ARG A 30 -5.32 10.47 3.87
N PRO A 31 -4.00 10.66 3.69
CA PRO A 31 -3.41 11.97 3.50
C PRO A 31 -3.82 12.58 2.16
N LYS A 32 -3.82 13.90 2.10
CA LYS A 32 -3.97 14.66 0.84
C LYS A 32 -2.59 14.83 0.17
N GLY A 33 -2.57 14.89 -1.16
CA GLY A 33 -1.35 15.16 -1.92
C GLY A 33 -0.45 13.94 -2.11
N ARG A 34 0.87 14.18 -2.06
CA ARG A 34 1.87 13.12 -2.24
C ARG A 34 1.77 12.07 -1.13
N GLN A 35 1.85 10.80 -1.51
CA GLN A 35 1.76 9.70 -0.56
C GLN A 35 2.28 8.39 -1.15
N ILE A 36 2.72 7.49 -0.31
CA ILE A 36 3.08 6.13 -0.67
C ILE A 36 2.16 5.19 0.10
N ALA A 37 1.22 4.55 -0.58
CA ALA A 37 0.46 3.45 -0.01
C ALA A 37 1.36 2.21 0.03
N ILE A 38 1.45 1.58 1.19
CA ILE A 38 2.19 0.32 1.40
C ILE A 38 1.20 -0.76 1.83
N SER A 39 1.21 -1.91 1.14
CA SER A 39 0.24 -2.98 1.41
C SER A 39 0.91 -4.34 1.51
N ASN A 40 0.35 -5.23 2.33
CA ASN A 40 0.63 -6.66 2.25
C ASN A 40 0.12 -7.23 0.92
N HIS A 41 0.77 -8.29 0.43
CA HIS A 41 0.47 -8.86 -0.88
C HIS A 41 0.09 -10.34 -0.78
N LEU A 42 -1.21 -10.61 -0.78
CA LEU A 42 -1.78 -11.94 -0.58
C LEU A 42 -2.20 -12.61 -1.91
N SER A 43 -2.56 -11.80 -2.92
CA SER A 43 -3.13 -12.29 -4.18
C SER A 43 -2.98 -11.26 -5.31
N TRP A 44 -3.10 -11.68 -6.56
CA TRP A 44 -3.22 -10.74 -7.69
C TRP A 44 -4.49 -9.89 -7.61
N LYS A 45 -5.52 -10.36 -6.90
CA LYS A 45 -6.79 -9.66 -6.67
C LYS A 45 -6.62 -8.43 -5.75
N ASP A 46 -5.49 -8.32 -5.05
CA ASP A 46 -5.20 -7.18 -4.17
C ASP A 46 -5.13 -5.88 -4.96
N ILE A 47 -4.62 -5.93 -6.20
CA ILE A 47 -4.44 -4.75 -7.05
C ILE A 47 -5.79 -4.09 -7.36
N PRO A 48 -6.80 -4.77 -7.96
CA PRO A 48 -8.10 -4.16 -8.19
C PRO A 48 -8.83 -3.80 -6.89
N VAL A 49 -8.73 -4.63 -5.85
CA VAL A 49 -9.42 -4.40 -4.58
C VAL A 49 -8.85 -3.18 -3.84
N THR A 50 -7.55 -2.98 -3.80
CA THR A 50 -6.94 -1.78 -3.19
C THR A 50 -7.00 -0.57 -4.12
N GLY A 51 -6.82 -0.75 -5.42
CA GLY A 51 -6.84 0.32 -6.41
C GLY A 51 -8.22 0.96 -6.57
N ILE A 52 -9.27 0.15 -6.55
CA ILE A 52 -10.66 0.60 -6.68
C ILE A 52 -11.30 0.83 -5.30
N GLY A 53 -11.05 -0.06 -4.34
CA GLY A 53 -11.64 0.03 -2.99
C GLY A 53 -11.15 1.24 -2.20
N VAL A 54 -9.88 1.57 -2.30
CA VAL A 54 -9.28 2.75 -1.65
C VAL A 54 -9.13 3.87 -2.68
N ARG A 55 -10.09 4.79 -2.70
CA ARG A 55 -10.15 5.91 -3.66
C ARG A 55 -8.85 6.71 -3.68
N GLY A 56 -8.42 7.11 -4.87
CA GLY A 56 -7.26 7.97 -5.12
C GLY A 56 -6.29 7.38 -6.13
N PHE A 57 -5.84 8.21 -7.06
CA PHE A 57 -4.91 7.77 -8.09
C PHE A 57 -3.53 7.50 -7.49
N ARG A 58 -3.07 6.26 -7.63
CA ARG A 58 -1.74 5.81 -7.23
C ARG A 58 -1.14 4.97 -8.36
N ARG A 59 0.16 5.14 -8.58
CA ARG A 59 0.90 4.35 -9.56
C ARG A 59 1.40 3.06 -8.89
N PHE A 60 1.05 1.94 -9.47
CA PHE A 60 1.49 0.62 -9.03
C PHE A 60 2.84 0.26 -9.63
N PHE A 61 3.51 -0.70 -9.00
CA PHE A 61 4.74 -1.28 -9.51
C PHE A 61 4.45 -2.65 -10.12
N ALA A 62 5.09 -2.93 -11.26
CA ALA A 62 5.03 -4.23 -11.92
C ALA A 62 6.43 -4.71 -12.31
N LYS A 63 6.61 -6.02 -12.39
CA LYS A 63 7.84 -6.61 -12.92
C LYS A 63 8.07 -6.19 -14.38
N LYS A 64 9.33 -5.95 -14.77
CA LYS A 64 9.71 -5.63 -16.17
C LYS A 64 9.23 -6.69 -17.15
N GLU A 65 9.25 -7.97 -16.76
CA GLU A 65 8.84 -9.09 -17.61
C GLU A 65 7.37 -9.00 -18.03
N ILE A 66 6.50 -8.45 -17.17
CA ILE A 66 5.09 -8.22 -17.50
C ILE A 66 4.97 -7.23 -18.67
N GLY A 67 5.85 -6.26 -18.74
CA GLY A 67 5.91 -5.27 -19.82
C GLY A 67 6.54 -5.76 -21.14
N ARG A 68 6.95 -7.03 -21.25
CA ARG A 68 7.40 -7.63 -22.51
C ARG A 68 6.26 -7.78 -23.51
N ASN A 69 5.04 -8.06 -23.03
CA ASN A 69 3.86 -8.07 -23.87
C ASN A 69 3.49 -6.61 -24.23
N PRO A 70 3.42 -6.24 -25.54
CA PRO A 70 3.18 -4.87 -25.97
C PRO A 70 1.80 -4.35 -25.56
N ILE A 71 0.78 -5.20 -25.57
CA ILE A 71 -0.58 -4.84 -25.16
C ILE A 71 -0.62 -4.52 -23.67
N ILE A 72 -0.04 -5.40 -22.83
CA ILE A 72 0.04 -5.18 -21.38
C ILE A 72 0.86 -3.94 -21.07
N ARG A 73 1.98 -3.74 -21.78
CA ARG A 73 2.82 -2.55 -21.64
C ARG A 73 2.03 -1.27 -21.93
N PHE A 74 1.25 -1.27 -23.00
CA PHE A 74 0.40 -0.15 -23.37
C PHE A 74 -0.65 0.15 -22.29
N VAL A 75 -1.38 -0.86 -21.81
CA VAL A 75 -2.37 -0.72 -20.74
C VAL A 75 -1.73 -0.21 -19.45
N CYS A 76 -0.58 -0.77 -19.07
CA CYS A 76 0.19 -0.32 -17.91
C CYS A 76 0.64 1.15 -18.03
N ALA A 77 1.04 1.58 -19.24
CA ALA A 77 1.44 2.95 -19.49
C ALA A 77 0.25 3.93 -19.32
N LEU A 78 -0.94 3.56 -19.75
CA LEU A 78 -2.16 4.37 -19.59
C LEU A 78 -2.48 4.67 -18.13
N VAL A 79 -2.28 3.71 -17.24
CA VAL A 79 -2.51 3.86 -15.79
C VAL A 79 -1.23 4.24 -15.02
N GLY A 80 -0.13 4.46 -15.73
CA GLY A 80 1.12 4.96 -15.17
C GLY A 80 1.86 3.99 -14.27
N VAL A 81 1.80 2.69 -14.56
CA VAL A 81 2.58 1.66 -13.85
C VAL A 81 4.07 1.91 -13.99
N ILE A 82 4.80 1.74 -12.91
CA ILE A 82 6.27 1.80 -12.89
C ILE A 82 6.80 0.38 -12.96
N PHE A 83 7.50 0.06 -14.06
CA PHE A 83 8.17 -1.24 -14.19
C PHE A 83 9.46 -1.26 -13.39
N VAL A 84 9.68 -2.34 -12.65
CA VAL A 84 10.86 -2.55 -11.78
C VAL A 84 11.53 -3.88 -12.05
N ASP A 85 12.85 -3.86 -11.95
CA ASP A 85 13.66 -5.07 -11.87
C ASP A 85 13.75 -5.49 -10.38
N ARG A 86 13.15 -6.63 -10.04
CA ARG A 86 13.06 -7.06 -8.62
C ARG A 86 14.34 -7.74 -8.10
N GLY A 87 15.31 -8.01 -8.97
CA GLY A 87 16.56 -8.66 -8.60
C GLY A 87 17.70 -7.71 -8.26
N LYS A 88 17.53 -6.41 -8.54
CA LYS A 88 18.57 -5.38 -8.39
C LYS A 88 17.98 -4.08 -7.87
N ALA A 89 18.82 -3.23 -7.28
CA ALA A 89 18.47 -1.86 -6.95
C ALA A 89 18.16 -1.07 -8.23
N ASP A 90 16.89 -0.95 -8.61
CA ASP A 90 16.47 -0.25 -9.83
C ASP A 90 16.43 1.28 -9.58
N LEU A 91 17.58 1.92 -9.71
CA LEU A 91 17.72 3.38 -9.54
C LEU A 91 16.80 4.17 -10.49
N SER A 92 16.48 3.62 -11.67
CA SER A 92 15.58 4.28 -12.61
C SER A 92 14.15 4.30 -12.09
N ALA A 93 13.69 3.20 -11.52
CA ALA A 93 12.39 3.11 -10.87
C ALA A 93 12.30 4.02 -9.64
N ILE A 94 13.36 4.08 -8.82
CA ILE A 94 13.43 5.01 -7.67
C ILE A 94 13.33 6.46 -8.15
N ARG A 95 14.11 6.88 -9.15
CA ARG A 95 14.06 8.25 -9.71
C ARG A 95 12.66 8.60 -10.23
N LYS A 96 12.03 7.69 -10.99
CA LYS A 96 10.67 7.85 -11.50
C LYS A 96 9.68 8.01 -10.36
N SER A 97 9.80 7.21 -9.31
CA SER A 97 8.95 7.25 -8.12
C SER A 97 9.05 8.59 -7.39
N VAL A 98 10.27 9.04 -7.12
CA VAL A 98 10.54 10.35 -6.51
C VAL A 98 9.98 11.48 -7.38
N GLY A 99 10.14 11.39 -8.71
CA GLY A 99 9.56 12.36 -9.66
C GLY A 99 8.03 12.42 -9.61
N VAL A 100 7.36 11.28 -9.37
CA VAL A 100 5.90 11.24 -9.16
C VAL A 100 5.50 11.96 -7.87
N LEU A 101 6.22 11.69 -6.77
CA LEU A 101 5.94 12.29 -5.47
C LEU A 101 6.19 13.80 -5.47
N LYS A 102 7.28 14.26 -6.07
CA LYS A 102 7.58 15.70 -6.21
C LYS A 102 6.49 16.46 -6.97
N LYS A 103 5.77 15.80 -7.89
CA LYS A 103 4.61 16.35 -8.61
C LYS A 103 3.28 16.18 -7.84
N GLY A 104 3.33 15.87 -6.56
CA GLY A 104 2.13 15.67 -5.73
C GLY A 104 1.36 14.38 -6.03
N GLY A 105 1.98 13.41 -6.74
CA GLY A 105 1.36 12.14 -7.09
C GLY A 105 1.43 11.10 -5.98
N GLY A 106 0.68 10.00 -6.16
CA GLY A 106 0.68 8.86 -5.23
C GLY A 106 1.32 7.62 -5.83
N LEU A 107 1.90 6.80 -4.98
CA LEU A 107 2.46 5.48 -5.30
C LEU A 107 1.74 4.40 -4.50
N HIS A 108 1.73 3.17 -5.00
CA HIS A 108 1.28 1.98 -4.28
C HIS A 108 2.33 0.89 -4.39
N VAL A 109 2.92 0.53 -3.27
CA VAL A 109 4.02 -0.42 -3.16
C VAL A 109 3.58 -1.64 -2.36
N TYR A 110 3.97 -2.82 -2.80
CA TYR A 110 3.93 -4.04 -1.99
C TYR A 110 5.37 -4.32 -1.52
N PRO A 111 5.75 -3.87 -0.30
CA PRO A 111 7.15 -3.87 0.11
C PRO A 111 7.70 -5.29 0.36
N GLU A 112 6.84 -6.28 0.52
CA GLU A 112 7.20 -7.70 0.58
C GLU A 112 7.82 -8.22 -0.73
N SER A 113 7.73 -7.46 -1.82
CA SER A 113 8.23 -7.78 -3.18
C SER A 113 7.63 -9.02 -3.82
N HIS A 114 7.04 -9.94 -3.07
CA HIS A 114 6.42 -11.18 -3.52
C HIS A 114 5.03 -11.34 -2.91
N ARG A 115 4.21 -12.19 -3.53
CA ARG A 115 2.94 -12.60 -2.96
C ARG A 115 3.17 -13.62 -1.85
N ASN A 116 2.50 -13.45 -0.71
CA ASN A 116 2.53 -14.44 0.35
C ASN A 116 1.89 -15.75 -0.14
N ARG A 117 2.72 -16.81 -0.26
CA ARG A 117 2.33 -18.16 -0.69
C ARG A 117 2.19 -19.14 0.48
N MET A 118 2.51 -18.71 1.70
CA MET A 118 2.55 -19.59 2.89
C MET A 118 1.15 -19.95 3.42
N GLY A 119 0.07 -19.51 2.77
CA GLY A 119 -1.30 -19.82 3.18
C GLY A 119 -1.83 -19.01 4.37
N ASN A 120 -0.97 -18.30 5.07
CA ASN A 120 -1.31 -17.39 6.17
C ASN A 120 -1.46 -15.92 5.68
N THR A 121 -1.80 -15.02 6.59
CA THR A 121 -1.93 -13.58 6.32
C THR A 121 -0.86 -12.75 7.03
N GLU A 122 0.19 -13.39 7.52
CA GLU A 122 1.30 -12.71 8.19
C GLU A 122 2.08 -11.86 7.19
N LEU A 123 2.55 -10.72 7.67
CA LEU A 123 3.45 -9.86 6.92
C LEU A 123 4.79 -10.57 6.73
N GLN A 124 5.25 -10.59 5.50
CA GLN A 124 6.58 -11.08 5.17
C GLN A 124 7.63 -9.98 5.38
N GLU A 125 8.90 -10.34 5.15
CA GLU A 125 9.99 -9.39 5.20
C GLU A 125 9.72 -8.16 4.32
N VAL A 126 9.82 -6.99 4.91
CA VAL A 126 9.65 -5.70 4.23
C VAL A 126 10.99 -5.26 3.66
N LYS A 127 11.08 -5.13 2.34
CA LYS A 127 12.27 -4.62 1.66
C LYS A 127 12.40 -3.11 1.81
N SER A 128 13.61 -2.62 2.00
CA SER A 128 13.94 -1.20 2.24
C SER A 128 13.61 -0.24 1.07
N GLY A 129 13.25 -0.78 -0.11
CA GLY A 129 12.94 0.05 -1.28
C GLY A 129 11.81 1.05 -1.08
N ALA A 130 10.77 0.69 -0.32
CA ALA A 130 9.66 1.61 0.01
C ALA A 130 10.16 2.75 0.93
N ALA A 131 10.99 2.43 1.93
CA ALA A 131 11.61 3.41 2.81
C ALA A 131 12.52 4.37 2.03
N MET A 132 13.37 3.85 1.16
CA MET A 132 14.24 4.68 0.31
C MET A 132 13.45 5.67 -0.55
N ILE A 133 12.35 5.24 -1.18
CA ILE A 133 11.49 6.12 -1.98
C ILE A 133 10.83 7.17 -1.09
N ALA A 134 10.36 6.80 0.11
CA ALA A 134 9.75 7.71 1.05
C ALA A 134 10.71 8.79 1.52
N ILE A 135 11.92 8.41 1.93
CA ILE A 135 12.98 9.34 2.38
C ILE A 135 13.38 10.30 1.26
N LYS A 136 13.71 9.78 0.07
CA LYS A 136 14.10 10.60 -1.09
C LYS A 136 12.97 11.49 -1.62
N GLY A 137 11.73 11.05 -1.49
CA GLY A 137 10.53 11.78 -1.92
C GLY A 137 9.94 12.67 -0.83
N GLN A 138 10.43 12.59 0.40
CA GLN A 138 9.90 13.24 1.60
C GLN A 138 8.36 13.12 1.64
N ALA A 139 7.88 11.89 1.55
CA ALA A 139 6.45 11.60 1.40
C ALA A 139 5.97 10.64 2.48
N PRO A 140 4.79 10.88 3.08
CA PRO A 140 4.21 9.98 4.06
C PRO A 140 3.92 8.60 3.46
N LEU A 141 4.18 7.58 4.27
CA LEU A 141 3.80 6.20 4.05
C LEU A 141 2.42 5.98 4.68
N MET A 142 1.54 5.29 3.96
CA MET A 142 0.19 4.99 4.41
C MET A 142 -0.05 3.48 4.31
N PRO A 143 -0.13 2.77 5.44
CA PRO A 143 -0.46 1.36 5.45
C PRO A 143 -1.86 1.10 4.86
N ILE A 144 -1.96 0.15 3.94
CA ILE A 144 -3.24 -0.39 3.46
C ILE A 144 -3.21 -1.89 3.68
N ILE A 145 -3.79 -2.34 4.76
CA ILE A 145 -3.75 -3.75 5.15
C ILE A 145 -4.99 -4.49 4.66
N ILE A 146 -4.75 -5.61 3.99
CA ILE A 146 -5.77 -6.54 3.48
C ILE A 146 -5.89 -7.67 4.49
N PHE A 147 -7.09 -7.90 5.01
CA PHE A 147 -7.34 -8.87 6.08
C PHE A 147 -7.10 -10.32 5.64
N ASN A 148 -7.65 -10.70 4.48
CA ASN A 148 -7.54 -12.04 3.90
C ASN A 148 -7.41 -11.97 2.38
N LYS A 149 -6.96 -13.05 1.75
CA LYS A 149 -7.02 -13.19 0.28
C LYS A 149 -8.44 -12.83 -0.19
N PRO A 150 -8.60 -11.87 -1.14
CA PRO A 150 -9.92 -11.43 -1.58
C PRO A 150 -10.74 -12.60 -2.14
N ARG A 151 -11.93 -12.81 -1.58
CA ARG A 151 -12.88 -13.87 -1.95
C ARG A 151 -14.01 -13.30 -2.77
N LEU A 152 -14.37 -14.00 -3.85
CA LEU A 152 -15.52 -13.66 -4.70
C LEU A 152 -16.81 -13.73 -3.89
N PHE A 153 -17.69 -12.75 -4.10
CA PHE A 153 -19.02 -12.63 -3.49
C PHE A 153 -19.01 -12.72 -1.95
N ARG A 154 -17.85 -12.58 -1.32
CA ARG A 154 -17.68 -12.57 0.14
C ARG A 154 -17.20 -11.20 0.59
N ARG A 155 -17.62 -10.80 1.80
CA ARG A 155 -17.15 -9.54 2.38
C ARG A 155 -15.66 -9.59 2.66
N ASN A 156 -14.92 -8.70 2.03
CA ASN A 156 -13.51 -8.48 2.25
C ASN A 156 -13.32 -7.24 3.13
N TYR A 157 -12.22 -7.18 3.87
CA TYR A 157 -11.90 -6.05 4.75
C TYR A 157 -10.54 -5.50 4.38
N ILE A 158 -10.47 -4.17 4.31
CA ILE A 158 -9.23 -3.40 4.12
C ILE A 158 -9.21 -2.32 5.17
N TYR A 159 -8.05 -2.08 5.75
CA TYR A 159 -7.82 -0.97 6.67
C TYR A 159 -6.81 0.01 6.08
N VAL A 160 -7.17 1.27 6.05
CA VAL A 160 -6.27 2.38 5.79
C VAL A 160 -5.74 2.83 7.14
N GLY A 161 -4.49 2.48 7.42
CA GLY A 161 -3.81 2.81 8.67
C GLY A 161 -3.43 4.28 8.76
N ARG A 162 -2.97 4.70 9.93
CA ARG A 162 -2.43 6.03 10.16
C ARG A 162 -1.21 6.26 9.27
N PRO A 163 -1.13 7.36 8.53
CA PRO A 163 0.08 7.71 7.78
C PRO A 163 1.19 8.09 8.76
N PHE A 164 2.43 7.80 8.39
CA PHE A 164 3.64 8.15 9.12
C PHE A 164 4.74 8.61 8.16
N GLU A 165 5.71 9.33 8.68
CA GLU A 165 6.86 9.83 7.93
C GLU A 165 8.16 9.26 8.50
N LEU A 166 9.17 9.17 7.65
CA LEU A 166 10.53 8.78 8.01
C LEU A 166 11.43 10.02 8.09
N SER A 167 10.94 11.09 8.73
CA SER A 167 11.58 12.40 8.78
C SER A 167 12.95 12.38 9.45
N GLU A 168 13.17 11.49 10.41
CA GLU A 168 14.45 11.30 11.10
C GLU A 168 15.59 10.83 10.18
N TYR A 169 15.23 10.26 9.00
CA TYR A 169 16.18 9.81 7.98
C TYR A 169 16.41 10.84 6.88
N TYR A 170 15.69 11.98 6.89
CA TYR A 170 15.83 12.99 5.84
C TYR A 170 17.22 13.63 5.90
N GLY A 171 17.90 13.68 4.75
CA GLY A 171 19.25 14.22 4.64
C GLY A 171 20.38 13.28 5.12
N ARG A 172 20.05 12.14 5.74
CA ARG A 172 21.06 11.14 6.14
C ARG A 172 21.61 10.39 4.90
N LYS A 173 22.83 9.87 5.03
CA LYS A 173 23.39 8.93 4.04
C LYS A 173 22.55 7.65 4.05
N LEU A 174 22.05 7.24 2.89
CA LEU A 174 21.25 6.03 2.75
C LEU A 174 22.14 4.83 2.45
N ASP A 175 22.96 4.46 3.42
CA ASP A 175 23.70 3.21 3.42
C ASP A 175 22.83 2.03 3.88
N THR A 176 23.38 0.82 3.85
CA THR A 176 22.62 -0.39 4.19
C THR A 176 22.07 -0.35 5.60
N PRO A 177 22.85 -0.02 6.64
CA PRO A 177 22.31 0.06 8.02
C PRO A 177 21.15 1.04 8.16
N THR A 178 21.29 2.25 7.61
CA THR A 178 20.22 3.27 7.65
C THR A 178 18.95 2.82 6.93
N LEU A 179 19.11 2.12 5.80
CA LEU A 179 17.97 1.60 5.04
C LEU A 179 17.30 0.42 5.74
N ASP A 180 18.06 -0.41 6.43
CA ASP A 180 17.53 -1.56 7.18
C ASP A 180 16.76 -1.05 8.42
N GLU A 181 17.28 -0.06 9.13
CA GLU A 181 16.59 0.61 10.24
C GLU A 181 15.26 1.23 9.77
N ALA A 182 15.30 2.03 8.70
CA ALA A 182 14.10 2.63 8.13
C ALA A 182 13.09 1.58 7.60
N GLY A 183 13.59 0.47 7.05
CA GLY A 183 12.78 -0.68 6.64
C GLY A 183 12.12 -1.39 7.82
N GLY A 184 12.84 -1.50 8.94
CA GLY A 184 12.33 -2.00 10.22
C GLY A 184 11.16 -1.17 10.72
N GLU A 185 11.27 0.17 10.69
CA GLU A 185 10.17 1.07 11.06
C GLU A 185 8.94 0.89 10.15
N VAL A 186 9.15 0.78 8.84
CA VAL A 186 8.05 0.47 7.89
C VAL A 186 7.37 -0.84 8.26
N SER A 187 8.14 -1.89 8.59
CA SER A 187 7.62 -3.19 9.01
C SER A 187 6.81 -3.08 10.31
N ARG A 188 7.34 -2.37 11.30
CA ARG A 188 6.68 -2.12 12.58
C ARG A 188 5.31 -1.45 12.41
N GLN A 189 5.25 -0.38 11.63
CA GLN A 189 4.00 0.34 11.35
C GLN A 189 2.98 -0.51 10.58
N MET A 190 3.43 -1.35 9.66
CA MET A 190 2.54 -2.28 8.95
C MET A 190 2.00 -3.37 9.88
N LYS A 191 2.82 -3.94 10.77
CA LYS A 191 2.41 -4.93 11.77
C LYS A 191 1.38 -4.33 12.74
N LEU A 192 1.61 -3.11 13.21
CA LEU A 192 0.68 -2.37 14.06
C LEU A 192 -0.67 -2.16 13.36
N ALA A 193 -0.67 -1.68 12.12
CA ALA A 193 -1.88 -1.52 11.33
C ALA A 193 -2.60 -2.87 11.08
N GLN A 194 -1.86 -3.98 10.97
CA GLN A 194 -2.42 -5.32 10.85
C GLN A 194 -3.10 -5.77 12.14
N ALA A 195 -2.50 -5.53 13.31
CA ALA A 195 -3.10 -5.83 14.61
C ALA A 195 -4.39 -5.05 14.81
N VAL A 196 -4.37 -3.74 14.49
CA VAL A 196 -5.58 -2.88 14.51
C VAL A 196 -6.68 -3.46 13.61
N LEU A 197 -6.36 -3.86 12.39
CA LEU A 197 -7.36 -4.44 11.48
C LEU A 197 -7.95 -5.75 12.04
N ARG A 198 -7.11 -6.61 12.63
CA ARG A 198 -7.56 -7.86 13.25
C ARG A 198 -8.56 -7.59 14.39
N ASP A 199 -8.24 -6.66 15.30
CA ASP A 199 -9.16 -6.25 16.36
C ASP A 199 -10.45 -5.63 15.80
N MET A 200 -10.33 -4.76 14.79
CA MET A 200 -11.50 -4.16 14.15
C MET A 200 -12.45 -5.22 13.57
N VAL A 201 -11.92 -6.26 12.95
CA VAL A 201 -12.75 -7.33 12.35
C VAL A 201 -13.33 -8.23 13.44
N ALA A 202 -12.52 -8.69 14.39
CA ALA A 202 -12.96 -9.57 15.49
C ALA A 202 -14.06 -8.92 16.33
N ASN A 203 -13.87 -7.68 16.72
CA ASN A 203 -14.77 -6.95 17.62
C ASN A 203 -15.81 -6.08 16.91
N LYS A 204 -15.90 -6.15 15.57
CA LYS A 204 -16.84 -5.36 14.76
C LYS A 204 -16.81 -3.87 15.11
N ARG A 205 -15.60 -3.28 15.27
CA ARG A 205 -15.38 -1.90 15.73
C ARG A 205 -16.02 -0.81 14.83
N TRP A 206 -16.51 -1.15 13.66
CA TRP A 206 -17.31 -0.24 12.82
C TRP A 206 -18.76 -0.06 13.29
N LYS A 207 -19.24 -0.86 14.23
CA LYS A 207 -20.56 -0.68 14.86
C LYS A 207 -20.45 0.38 15.95
N LYS A 208 -21.41 1.31 16.03
CA LYS A 208 -21.38 2.44 16.98
C LYS A 208 -21.09 2.00 18.42
N LYS A 209 -21.72 0.91 18.88
CA LYS A 209 -21.57 0.36 20.25
C LYS A 209 -20.18 -0.20 20.58
N ASN A 210 -19.38 -0.56 19.54
CA ASN A 210 -18.07 -1.20 19.71
C ASN A 210 -16.94 -0.29 19.18
N ARG A 211 -17.25 0.96 18.83
CA ARG A 211 -16.31 1.86 18.17
C ARG A 211 -15.26 2.34 19.16
N LEU A 212 -14.01 2.29 18.74
CA LEU A 212 -12.86 2.98 19.34
C LEU A 212 -12.36 4.02 18.37
N SER A 213 -11.72 5.06 18.87
CA SER A 213 -10.98 6.00 18.05
C SER A 213 -9.74 5.34 17.43
N THR A 214 -9.16 5.98 16.43
CA THR A 214 -7.90 5.48 15.85
C THR A 214 -6.79 5.49 16.88
N ASP A 215 -6.73 6.52 17.74
CA ASP A 215 -5.70 6.66 18.77
C ASP A 215 -5.80 5.54 19.79
N GLU A 216 -6.98 5.31 20.37
CA GLU A 216 -7.22 4.21 21.32
C GLU A 216 -6.84 2.84 20.73
N MET A 217 -7.09 2.61 19.43
CA MET A 217 -6.72 1.35 18.79
C MET A 217 -5.21 1.23 18.61
N TYR A 218 -4.51 2.31 18.26
CA TYR A 218 -3.05 2.30 18.11
C TYR A 218 -2.34 2.17 19.45
N ASP A 219 -2.81 2.87 20.47
CA ASP A 219 -2.25 2.79 21.82
C ASP A 219 -2.37 1.38 22.42
N LYS A 220 -3.51 0.70 22.16
CA LYS A 220 -3.72 -0.69 22.57
C LYS A 220 -2.69 -1.68 22.02
N PHE A 221 -2.14 -1.43 20.83
CA PHE A 221 -1.20 -2.33 20.14
C PHE A 221 0.21 -1.75 20.01
N LYS A 222 0.45 -0.58 20.62
CA LYS A 222 1.79 -0.03 20.73
C LYS A 222 2.61 -0.99 21.57
N ILE A 223 3.57 -1.64 20.94
CA ILE A 223 4.56 -2.45 21.65
C ILE A 223 5.45 -1.44 22.38
N GLU A 224 5.51 -1.51 23.68
CA GLU A 224 6.56 -0.83 24.44
C GLU A 224 7.88 -1.48 23.99
N ASP A 225 8.77 -0.66 23.38
CA ASP A 225 10.12 -1.07 22.96
C ASP A 225 11.01 -1.30 24.16
#